data_c8c0604b7727cafa959422a18f12f5ab
#
_entry.id   c8c0604b7727cafa959422a18f12f5ab
#
_cell.length_a   1.000
_cell.length_b   1.000
_cell.length_c   1.000
_cell.angle_alpha   90.00
_cell.angle_beta   90.00
_cell.angle_gamma   90.00
#
_symmetry.space_group_name_H-M   'P 1'
#
loop_
_entity.id
_entity.type
_entity.pdbx_description
1 polymer ?
#
loop_
_entity_poly.entity_id
_entity_poly.type
_entity_poly.pdbx_seq_one_letter_code
_entity_poly.pdbx_strand_id
1 'polypeptide(L)'
;MCELMGLCFNKEVPVRLAFSGLKAGARENPDGWGVGWYDEYGTQIIKESRPADRSRLADEFQERLGVRSRIFVSHIRRATRGKAGYVNTHPFYRRFDQKTWIFAHNGTIDSGQLGFSSKEFSPIGKTDSELVFCSLLSWLGNGGIQLTDTNRFTLLHEKLQEINRLGTLNLIVSDSKKLFVYHDRSGYLGLYCLLREAPYTVVKLRGQYLTVNLAEVIDPDARGYIVATKPLSDEDWKRIQPGQLMIFSQGNSIFISGNE
;
A
#
# COMPACT_ATOMS: atom_id res chain seq x y z
N MET A 1 16.13 -2.09 0.55
CA MET A 1 15.17 -1.68 -0.51
C MET A 1 13.84 -1.37 0.14
N CYS A 2 13.08 -0.38 -0.38
CA CYS A 2 11.80 0.02 0.22
C CYS A 2 10.86 -1.16 0.45
N GLU A 3 10.00 -1.07 1.46
CA GLU A 3 9.00 -2.10 1.74
C GLU A 3 7.60 -1.49 1.71
N LEU A 4 6.69 -2.18 1.04
CA LEU A 4 5.27 -1.86 0.95
C LEU A 4 4.45 -2.88 1.74
N MET A 5 3.35 -2.40 2.32
CA MET A 5 2.32 -3.25 2.86
C MET A 5 0.96 -2.57 2.75
N GLY A 6 -0.06 -3.37 2.47
CA GLY A 6 -1.47 -2.97 2.50
C GLY A 6 -2.33 -4.08 3.07
N LEU A 7 -3.47 -3.73 3.62
CA LEU A 7 -4.51 -4.70 3.97
C LEU A 7 -5.90 -4.20 3.59
N CYS A 8 -6.81 -5.16 3.31
CA CYS A 8 -8.22 -4.89 3.05
C CYS A 8 -9.07 -6.01 3.66
N PHE A 9 -9.85 -5.68 4.68
CA PHE A 9 -10.72 -6.58 5.43
C PHE A 9 -12.19 -6.15 5.37
N ASN A 10 -13.10 -7.09 5.62
CA ASN A 10 -14.53 -6.82 5.76
C ASN A 10 -14.88 -6.15 7.09
N LYS A 11 -14.09 -6.39 8.13
CA LYS A 11 -14.19 -5.78 9.47
C LYS A 11 -12.89 -5.07 9.83
N GLU A 12 -12.94 -4.18 10.80
CA GLU A 12 -11.74 -3.52 11.32
C GLU A 12 -10.85 -4.50 12.07
N VAL A 13 -9.57 -4.51 11.72
CA VAL A 13 -8.55 -5.35 12.35
C VAL A 13 -7.43 -4.52 12.94
N PRO A 14 -6.72 -5.02 13.98
CA PRO A 14 -5.56 -4.32 14.53
C PRO A 14 -4.44 -4.21 13.47
N VAL A 15 -4.12 -2.99 13.05
CA VAL A 15 -3.10 -2.77 12.01
C VAL A 15 -1.67 -2.93 12.52
N ARG A 16 -1.48 -2.86 13.84
CA ARG A 16 -0.16 -2.97 14.49
C ARG A 16 0.59 -4.25 14.14
N LEU A 17 -0.13 -5.38 13.99
CA LEU A 17 0.50 -6.67 13.69
C LEU A 17 1.19 -6.68 12.34
N ALA A 18 0.54 -6.12 11.32
CA ALA A 18 1.10 -5.99 10.00
C ALA A 18 2.25 -4.97 9.96
N PHE A 19 2.10 -3.83 10.64
CA PHE A 19 3.15 -2.80 10.72
C PHE A 19 4.40 -3.31 11.46
N SER A 20 4.25 -4.10 12.51
CA SER A 20 5.38 -4.69 13.25
C SER A 20 6.30 -5.51 12.35
N GLY A 21 5.74 -6.36 11.48
CA GLY A 21 6.53 -7.13 10.52
C GLY A 21 7.25 -6.25 9.50
N LEU A 22 6.63 -5.15 9.08
CA LEU A 22 7.24 -4.21 8.14
C LEU A 22 8.34 -3.37 8.78
N LYS A 23 8.16 -2.90 10.03
CA LYS A 23 9.13 -2.09 10.78
C LYS A 23 10.49 -2.79 10.92
N ALA A 24 10.52 -4.11 10.97
CA ALA A 24 11.77 -4.88 11.00
C ALA A 24 12.69 -4.59 9.79
N GLY A 25 12.13 -4.16 8.65
CA GLY A 25 12.89 -3.73 7.46
C GLY A 25 13.50 -2.33 7.54
N ALA A 26 13.23 -1.56 8.59
CA ALA A 26 13.66 -0.16 8.70
C ALA A 26 15.19 0.01 8.78
N ARG A 27 15.92 -0.98 9.31
CA ARG A 27 17.39 -0.94 9.38
C ARG A 27 18.05 -0.80 8.01
N GLU A 28 17.47 -1.44 6.99
CA GLU A 28 17.96 -1.39 5.61
C GLU A 28 17.37 -0.19 4.83
N ASN A 29 16.32 0.45 5.36
CA ASN A 29 15.56 1.50 4.70
C ASN A 29 15.39 2.73 5.62
N PRO A 30 16.46 3.53 5.82
CA PRO A 30 16.52 4.53 6.89
C PRO A 30 15.89 5.88 6.56
N ASP A 31 15.34 6.08 5.34
CA ASP A 31 15.03 7.42 4.82
C ASP A 31 13.59 7.87 5.08
N GLY A 32 12.86 7.10 5.89
CA GLY A 32 11.51 7.46 6.31
C GLY A 32 10.56 6.26 6.39
N TRP A 33 9.45 6.50 7.04
CA TRP A 33 8.34 5.56 7.14
C TRP A 33 7.02 6.29 7.17
N GLY A 34 5.95 5.59 6.88
CA GLY A 34 4.62 6.13 7.06
C GLY A 34 3.53 5.09 6.90
N VAL A 35 2.40 5.45 7.46
CA VAL A 35 1.17 4.68 7.51
C VAL A 35 -0.02 5.56 7.15
N GLY A 36 -1.03 4.97 6.51
CA GLY A 36 -2.29 5.62 6.21
C GLY A 36 -3.44 4.64 6.37
N TRP A 37 -4.54 5.12 6.94
CA TRP A 37 -5.76 4.33 7.15
C TRP A 37 -7.00 5.19 7.10
N TYR A 38 -8.16 4.54 7.20
CA TYR A 38 -9.46 5.20 7.27
C TYR A 38 -10.18 4.76 8.53
N ASP A 39 -10.77 5.72 9.23
CA ASP A 39 -11.60 5.52 10.41
C ASP A 39 -12.87 6.40 10.36
N GLU A 40 -13.61 6.47 11.42
CA GLU A 40 -14.84 7.29 11.54
C GLU A 40 -14.60 8.80 11.37
N TYR A 41 -13.38 9.27 11.65
CA TYR A 41 -12.98 10.67 11.47
C TYR A 41 -12.42 10.96 10.06
N GLY A 42 -12.31 9.94 9.22
CA GLY A 42 -11.83 10.05 7.84
C GLY A 42 -10.46 9.44 7.61
N THR A 43 -9.64 10.11 6.82
CA THR A 43 -8.31 9.60 6.43
C THR A 43 -7.27 10.06 7.43
N GLN A 44 -6.54 9.12 7.98
CA GLN A 44 -5.43 9.34 8.91
C GLN A 44 -4.11 9.03 8.24
N ILE A 45 -3.11 9.89 8.43
CA ILE A 45 -1.75 9.72 7.91
C ILE A 45 -0.75 10.05 9.02
N ILE A 46 0.13 9.11 9.31
CA ILE A 46 1.32 9.32 10.16
C ILE A 46 2.53 8.98 9.35
N LYS A 47 3.53 9.87 9.29
CA LYS A 47 4.80 9.61 8.61
C LYS A 47 5.93 10.48 9.16
N GLU A 48 7.15 9.96 9.05
CA GLU A 48 8.38 10.66 9.41
C GLU A 48 9.49 10.38 8.41
N SER A 49 10.38 11.35 8.22
CA SER A 49 11.59 11.20 7.38
C SER A 49 12.80 10.73 8.19
N ARG A 50 12.60 9.71 9.03
CA ARG A 50 13.64 9.04 9.83
C ARG A 50 13.40 7.54 9.86
N PRO A 51 14.40 6.73 10.23
CA PRO A 51 14.22 5.28 10.35
C PRO A 51 13.11 4.91 11.33
N ALA A 52 12.23 3.96 10.96
CA ALA A 52 11.14 3.53 11.82
C ALA A 52 11.62 2.81 13.10
N ASP A 53 12.79 2.16 13.06
CA ASP A 53 13.41 1.50 14.21
C ASP A 53 14.04 2.48 15.22
N ARG A 54 14.13 3.78 14.85
CA ARG A 54 14.61 4.88 15.69
C ARG A 54 13.53 5.97 15.90
N SER A 55 12.29 5.65 15.62
CA SER A 55 11.17 6.58 15.67
C SER A 55 10.31 6.27 16.88
N ARG A 56 10.27 7.20 17.84
CA ARG A 56 9.34 7.14 18.98
C ARG A 56 7.88 7.12 18.52
N LEU A 57 7.56 7.85 17.45
CA LEU A 57 6.21 7.86 16.88
C LEU A 57 5.82 6.50 16.30
N ALA A 58 6.78 5.77 15.68
CA ALA A 58 6.56 4.41 15.21
C ALA A 58 6.34 3.42 16.37
N ASP A 59 7.05 3.60 17.50
CA ASP A 59 6.84 2.82 18.72
C ASP A 59 5.45 3.10 19.31
N GLU A 60 5.07 4.36 19.44
CA GLU A 60 3.76 4.77 19.94
C GLU A 60 2.63 4.24 19.05
N PHE A 61 2.78 4.30 17.72
CA PHE A 61 1.83 3.73 16.77
C PHE A 61 1.67 2.22 16.97
N GLN A 62 2.78 1.51 17.13
CA GLN A 62 2.78 0.06 17.29
C GLN A 62 2.18 -0.38 18.64
N GLU A 63 2.48 0.33 19.73
CA GLU A 63 2.23 -0.13 21.10
C GLU A 63 0.96 0.47 21.73
N ARG A 64 0.65 1.73 21.43
CA ARG A 64 -0.30 2.51 22.22
C ARG A 64 -1.56 2.94 21.49
N LEU A 65 -1.49 3.25 20.20
CA LEU A 65 -2.64 3.88 19.53
C LEU A 65 -3.81 2.93 19.26
N GLY A 66 -3.61 1.61 19.40
CA GLY A 66 -4.68 0.64 19.27
C GLY A 66 -5.45 0.72 17.93
N VAL A 67 -4.81 1.27 16.90
CA VAL A 67 -5.45 1.55 15.60
C VAL A 67 -6.03 0.30 14.99
N ARG A 68 -7.30 0.39 14.62
CA ARG A 68 -8.03 -0.62 13.85
C ARG A 68 -8.54 0.02 12.57
N SER A 69 -8.51 -0.73 11.48
CA SER A 69 -9.04 -0.28 10.21
C SER A 69 -9.38 -1.45 9.29
N ARG A 70 -10.27 -1.22 8.33
CA ARG A 70 -10.55 -2.15 7.25
C ARG A 70 -9.55 -2.04 6.11
N ILE A 71 -8.97 -0.87 5.90
CA ILE A 71 -7.98 -0.59 4.85
C ILE A 71 -6.83 0.19 5.47
N PHE A 72 -5.63 -0.31 5.24
CA PHE A 72 -4.39 0.27 5.74
C PHE A 72 -3.30 0.16 4.68
N VAL A 73 -2.48 1.18 4.55
CA VAL A 73 -1.32 1.23 3.65
C VAL A 73 -0.10 1.69 4.43
N SER A 74 1.01 1.01 4.29
CA SER A 74 2.27 1.35 4.93
C SER A 74 3.45 1.26 3.99
N HIS A 75 4.48 2.07 4.27
CA HIS A 75 5.71 2.10 3.50
C HIS A 75 6.91 2.39 4.40
N ILE A 76 8.00 1.65 4.18
CA ILE A 76 9.33 1.94 4.75
C ILE A 76 10.24 2.36 3.59
N ARG A 77 10.79 3.57 3.69
CA ARG A 77 11.47 4.25 2.58
C ARG A 77 12.96 4.03 2.58
N ARG A 78 13.51 3.71 1.40
CA ARG A 78 14.91 3.94 1.02
C ARG A 78 14.92 4.88 -0.18
N ALA A 79 15.49 6.06 -0.03
CA ALA A 79 15.46 7.08 -1.07
C ALA A 79 16.34 6.66 -2.27
N THR A 80 15.72 6.60 -3.45
CA THR A 80 16.42 6.51 -4.73
C THR A 80 16.39 7.84 -5.46
N ARG A 81 15.29 8.59 -5.30
CA ARG A 81 15.09 9.96 -5.81
C ARG A 81 14.49 10.85 -4.74
N GLY A 82 14.83 12.13 -4.77
CA GLY A 82 14.40 13.12 -3.76
C GLY A 82 15.14 12.95 -2.42
N LYS A 83 15.45 14.06 -1.76
CA LYS A 83 16.09 14.05 -0.44
C LYS A 83 15.15 13.44 0.60
N ALA A 84 15.71 12.90 1.70
CA ALA A 84 14.91 12.56 2.87
C ALA A 84 14.17 13.82 3.35
N GLY A 85 12.87 13.67 3.64
CA GLY A 85 12.01 14.77 4.04
C GLY A 85 10.55 14.34 4.07
N TYR A 86 9.77 14.98 4.94
CA TYR A 86 8.36 14.65 5.17
C TYR A 86 7.52 14.62 3.88
N VAL A 87 7.70 15.64 3.02
CA VAL A 87 6.96 15.76 1.75
C VAL A 87 7.28 14.66 0.75
N ASN A 88 8.47 14.05 0.86
CA ASN A 88 8.94 12.96 0.00
C ASN A 88 8.71 11.56 0.60
N THR A 89 8.07 11.48 1.77
CA THR A 89 7.82 10.20 2.47
C THR A 89 6.41 9.71 2.18
N HIS A 90 6.29 8.42 1.81
CA HIS A 90 4.99 7.75 1.64
C HIS A 90 4.29 7.50 2.99
N PRO A 91 2.96 7.26 2.97
CA PRO A 91 2.11 7.33 1.80
C PRO A 91 1.83 8.79 1.39
N PHE A 92 1.59 8.98 0.08
CA PHE A 92 1.00 10.22 -0.43
C PHE A 92 -0.52 10.13 -0.34
N TYR A 93 -1.19 11.28 -0.26
CA TYR A 93 -2.65 11.33 -0.25
C TYR A 93 -3.16 12.55 -0.99
N ARG A 94 -4.32 12.43 -1.63
CA ARG A 94 -5.04 13.51 -2.33
C ARG A 94 -6.53 13.26 -2.24
N ARG A 95 -7.28 14.36 -2.16
CA ARG A 95 -8.74 14.29 -2.32
C ARG A 95 -9.10 14.28 -3.80
N PHE A 96 -9.88 13.28 -4.21
CA PHE A 96 -10.39 13.15 -5.57
C PHE A 96 -11.73 12.43 -5.52
N ASP A 97 -12.74 12.95 -6.29
CA ASP A 97 -14.10 12.38 -6.38
C ASP A 97 -14.71 12.10 -4.99
N GLN A 98 -14.71 13.13 -4.12
CA GLN A 98 -15.24 13.13 -2.75
C GLN A 98 -14.57 12.11 -1.79
N LYS A 99 -13.52 11.43 -2.23
CA LYS A 99 -12.74 10.46 -1.45
C LYS A 99 -11.33 10.96 -1.23
N THR A 100 -10.71 10.53 -0.16
CA THR A 100 -9.26 10.69 -0.01
C THR A 100 -8.57 9.43 -0.44
N TRP A 101 -7.75 9.54 -1.46
CA TRP A 101 -6.92 8.46 -1.97
C TRP A 101 -5.59 8.42 -1.23
N ILE A 102 -5.15 7.21 -0.89
CA ILE A 102 -3.83 6.94 -0.29
C ILE A 102 -3.01 6.15 -1.30
N PHE A 103 -1.73 6.50 -1.45
CA PHE A 103 -0.84 5.93 -2.45
C PHE A 103 0.54 5.62 -1.86
N ALA A 104 1.04 4.43 -2.13
CA ALA A 104 2.44 4.06 -1.87
C ALA A 104 3.02 3.29 -3.07
N HIS A 105 4.29 3.58 -3.39
CA HIS A 105 5.01 3.02 -4.52
C HIS A 105 6.41 2.59 -4.09
N ASN A 106 6.80 1.44 -4.57
CA ASN A 106 8.15 0.92 -4.45
C ASN A 106 8.70 0.62 -5.85
N GLY A 107 9.65 1.43 -6.28
CA GLY A 107 10.22 1.41 -7.60
C GLY A 107 10.88 2.73 -7.98
N THR A 108 11.15 2.88 -9.26
CA THR A 108 11.66 4.13 -9.85
C THR A 108 11.10 4.28 -11.26
N ILE A 109 10.46 5.42 -11.53
CA ILE A 109 9.86 5.75 -12.83
C ILE A 109 10.62 6.91 -13.47
N ASP A 110 10.88 6.83 -14.78
CA ASP A 110 11.34 7.96 -15.57
C ASP A 110 10.19 8.97 -15.73
N SER A 111 10.12 9.89 -14.78
CA SER A 111 9.05 10.88 -14.69
C SER A 111 9.05 11.89 -15.84
N GLY A 112 10.16 12.04 -16.57
CA GLY A 112 10.25 12.92 -17.75
C GLY A 112 9.36 12.48 -18.91
N GLN A 113 9.01 11.19 -18.94
CA GLN A 113 8.18 10.58 -19.99
C GLN A 113 6.71 10.37 -19.57
N LEU A 114 6.32 10.70 -18.33
CA LEU A 114 4.95 10.48 -17.85
C LEU A 114 3.87 11.33 -18.55
N GLY A 115 4.27 12.32 -19.38
CA GLY A 115 3.32 13.17 -20.10
C GLY A 115 2.36 13.94 -19.17
N PHE A 116 2.79 14.23 -17.95
CA PHE A 116 1.95 14.83 -16.93
C PHE A 116 1.67 16.30 -17.22
N SER A 117 0.39 16.63 -17.36
CA SER A 117 -0.09 18.01 -17.44
C SER A 117 -1.43 18.11 -16.71
N SER A 118 -1.39 18.50 -15.45
CA SER A 118 -2.63 18.79 -14.72
C SER A 118 -2.48 20.04 -13.88
N LYS A 119 -3.54 20.86 -13.91
CA LYS A 119 -3.65 22.03 -13.01
C LYS A 119 -4.26 21.61 -11.66
N GLU A 120 -4.99 20.50 -11.61
CA GLU A 120 -5.72 20.05 -10.43
C GLU A 120 -4.85 19.28 -9.44
N PHE A 121 -3.98 18.40 -9.96
CA PHE A 121 -3.07 17.61 -9.12
C PHE A 121 -1.62 18.00 -9.43
N SER A 122 -0.93 18.54 -8.44
CA SER A 122 0.49 18.88 -8.55
C SER A 122 1.28 18.19 -7.43
N PRO A 123 2.47 17.66 -7.71
CA PRO A 123 3.33 17.13 -6.68
C PRO A 123 3.78 18.25 -5.73
N ILE A 124 3.82 17.97 -4.42
CA ILE A 124 4.33 18.88 -3.38
C ILE A 124 5.83 18.62 -3.20
N GLY A 125 6.22 17.36 -3.25
CA GLY A 125 7.60 16.93 -3.17
C GLY A 125 8.30 16.84 -4.52
N LYS A 126 9.39 16.09 -4.55
CA LYS A 126 10.25 15.92 -5.74
C LYS A 126 10.46 14.44 -6.09
N THR A 127 9.54 13.55 -5.70
CA THR A 127 9.62 12.13 -6.00
C THR A 127 8.88 11.81 -7.30
N ASP A 128 9.41 10.89 -8.06
CA ASP A 128 8.74 10.26 -9.19
C ASP A 128 7.44 9.57 -8.75
N SER A 129 7.43 8.98 -7.58
CA SER A 129 6.26 8.32 -6.98
C SER A 129 5.07 9.28 -6.81
N GLU A 130 5.28 10.49 -6.29
CA GLU A 130 4.21 11.47 -6.15
C GLU A 130 3.70 11.95 -7.50
N LEU A 131 4.60 12.10 -8.48
CA LEU A 131 4.23 12.47 -9.84
C LEU A 131 3.41 11.37 -10.51
N VAL A 132 3.74 10.08 -10.32
CA VAL A 132 2.92 8.94 -10.76
C VAL A 132 1.52 9.02 -10.15
N PHE A 133 1.43 9.31 -8.85
CA PHE A 133 0.13 9.45 -8.18
C PHE A 133 -0.71 10.58 -8.77
N CYS A 134 -0.13 11.76 -8.93
CA CYS A 134 -0.80 12.91 -9.53
C CYS A 134 -1.23 12.62 -10.98
N SER A 135 -0.37 11.96 -11.77
CA SER A 135 -0.68 11.55 -13.14
C SER A 135 -1.86 10.57 -13.20
N LEU A 136 -1.91 9.60 -12.29
CA LEU A 136 -2.99 8.63 -12.20
C LEU A 136 -4.33 9.29 -11.86
N LEU A 137 -4.37 10.18 -10.87
CA LEU A 137 -5.59 10.91 -10.50
C LEU A 137 -6.05 11.84 -11.63
N SER A 138 -5.12 12.51 -12.30
CA SER A 138 -5.43 13.36 -13.46
C SER A 138 -6.00 12.55 -14.62
N TRP A 139 -5.46 11.36 -14.88
CA TRP A 139 -6.00 10.46 -15.91
C TRP A 139 -7.42 10.01 -15.57
N LEU A 140 -7.69 9.63 -14.31
CA LEU A 140 -9.05 9.29 -13.86
C LEU A 140 -10.02 10.46 -14.02
N GLY A 141 -9.60 11.66 -13.60
CA GLY A 141 -10.44 12.88 -13.68
C GLY A 141 -10.72 13.30 -15.11
N ASN A 142 -9.70 13.41 -15.96
CA ASN A 142 -9.85 13.82 -17.35
C ASN A 142 -10.70 12.82 -18.17
N GLY A 143 -10.61 11.53 -17.86
CA GLY A 143 -11.41 10.49 -18.50
C GLY A 143 -12.81 10.31 -17.89
N GLY A 144 -13.15 11.00 -16.81
CA GLY A 144 -14.40 10.76 -16.06
C GLY A 144 -14.50 9.30 -15.56
N ILE A 145 -13.36 8.68 -15.28
CA ILE A 145 -13.29 7.24 -14.99
C ILE A 145 -13.59 6.98 -13.51
N GLN A 146 -14.72 6.33 -13.26
CA GLN A 146 -15.05 5.80 -11.95
C GLN A 146 -14.74 4.30 -11.93
N LEU A 147 -13.93 3.85 -10.97
CA LEU A 147 -13.50 2.46 -10.83
C LEU A 147 -14.59 1.62 -10.14
N THR A 148 -15.62 1.24 -10.89
CA THR A 148 -16.84 0.59 -10.40
C THR A 148 -17.01 -0.85 -10.85
N ASP A 149 -16.45 -1.23 -11.99
CA ASP A 149 -16.70 -2.51 -12.67
C ASP A 149 -15.44 -3.06 -13.36
N THR A 150 -15.52 -4.29 -13.84
CA THR A 150 -14.42 -5.01 -14.48
C THR A 150 -13.81 -4.26 -15.66
N ASN A 151 -14.63 -3.63 -16.52
CA ASN A 151 -14.12 -2.90 -17.68
C ASN A 151 -13.25 -1.71 -17.24
N ARG A 152 -13.69 -0.99 -16.20
CA ARG A 152 -12.93 0.13 -15.62
C ARG A 152 -11.65 -0.35 -14.92
N PHE A 153 -11.67 -1.53 -14.31
CA PHE A 153 -10.48 -2.14 -13.73
C PHE A 153 -9.48 -2.59 -14.80
N THR A 154 -9.95 -3.07 -15.94
CA THR A 154 -9.10 -3.39 -17.10
C THR A 154 -8.43 -2.13 -17.66
N LEU A 155 -9.15 -1.03 -17.83
CA LEU A 155 -8.57 0.26 -18.23
C LEU A 155 -7.50 0.75 -17.23
N LEU A 156 -7.74 0.59 -15.93
CA LEU A 156 -6.73 0.89 -14.91
C LEU A 156 -5.49 -0.01 -15.06
N HIS A 157 -5.68 -1.30 -15.31
CA HIS A 157 -4.58 -2.24 -15.53
C HIS A 157 -3.72 -1.81 -16.74
N GLU A 158 -4.35 -1.48 -17.87
CA GLU A 158 -3.67 -0.98 -19.07
C GLU A 158 -2.86 0.29 -18.78
N LYS A 159 -3.45 1.24 -18.04
CA LYS A 159 -2.77 2.47 -17.62
C LYS A 159 -1.56 2.20 -16.72
N LEU A 160 -1.67 1.27 -15.79
CA LEU A 160 -0.55 0.87 -14.93
C LEU A 160 0.55 0.16 -15.73
N GLN A 161 0.21 -0.66 -16.72
CA GLN A 161 1.18 -1.26 -17.63
C GLN A 161 1.91 -0.20 -18.48
N GLU A 162 1.21 0.83 -18.94
CA GLU A 162 1.81 1.98 -19.66
C GLU A 162 2.84 2.68 -18.76
N ILE A 163 2.47 3.03 -17.53
CA ILE A 163 3.37 3.67 -16.56
C ILE A 163 4.58 2.75 -16.26
N ASN A 164 4.35 1.45 -16.11
CA ASN A 164 5.41 0.47 -15.81
C ASN A 164 6.42 0.26 -16.96
N ARG A 165 6.12 0.72 -18.18
CA ARG A 165 7.12 0.76 -19.27
C ARG A 165 8.19 1.81 -19.04
N LEU A 166 7.91 2.79 -18.20
CA LEU A 166 8.82 3.88 -17.86
C LEU A 166 9.75 3.57 -16.66
N GLY A 167 9.67 2.37 -16.11
CA GLY A 167 10.50 1.96 -14.97
C GLY A 167 9.90 0.84 -14.15
N THR A 168 10.27 0.74 -12.88
CA THR A 168 9.76 -0.28 -11.95
C THR A 168 8.59 0.24 -11.12
N LEU A 169 7.53 -0.58 -10.97
CA LEU A 169 6.26 -0.15 -10.37
C LEU A 169 5.62 -1.25 -9.51
N ASN A 170 5.95 -1.29 -8.21
CA ASN A 170 5.11 -1.95 -7.22
C ASN A 170 4.23 -0.91 -6.54
N LEU A 171 2.92 -1.07 -6.64
CA LEU A 171 1.96 -0.05 -6.28
C LEU A 171 0.91 -0.58 -5.30
N ILE A 172 0.61 0.19 -4.27
CA ILE A 172 -0.57 0.01 -3.42
C ILE A 172 -1.31 1.35 -3.34
N VAL A 173 -2.56 1.35 -3.77
CA VAL A 173 -3.44 2.52 -3.77
C VAL A 173 -4.76 2.18 -3.11
N SER A 174 -5.38 3.12 -2.43
CA SER A 174 -6.74 2.96 -1.91
C SER A 174 -7.58 4.21 -2.16
N ASP A 175 -8.86 3.99 -2.50
CA ASP A 175 -9.90 5.01 -2.63
C ASP A 175 -10.84 5.07 -1.40
N SER A 176 -10.41 4.56 -0.24
CA SER A 176 -11.16 4.33 1.00
C SER A 176 -12.13 3.14 1.00
N LYS A 177 -12.51 2.61 -0.15
CA LYS A 177 -13.42 1.46 -0.28
C LYS A 177 -12.75 0.23 -0.87
N LYS A 178 -11.72 0.44 -1.69
CA LYS A 178 -10.96 -0.60 -2.38
C LYS A 178 -9.48 -0.43 -2.14
N LEU A 179 -8.76 -1.54 -2.19
CA LEU A 179 -7.30 -1.58 -2.23
C LEU A 179 -6.89 -2.12 -3.59
N PHE A 180 -6.17 -1.32 -4.36
CA PHE A 180 -5.61 -1.63 -5.67
C PHE A 180 -4.14 -1.97 -5.48
N VAL A 181 -3.72 -3.11 -6.00
CA VAL A 181 -2.36 -3.64 -5.85
C VAL A 181 -1.83 -4.05 -7.21
N TYR A 182 -0.73 -3.46 -7.65
CA TYR A 182 -0.08 -3.79 -8.91
C TYR A 182 1.35 -4.27 -8.67
N HIS A 183 1.70 -5.43 -9.22
CA HIS A 183 3.04 -5.98 -9.19
C HIS A 183 3.80 -5.61 -10.44
N ASP A 184 4.99 -5.09 -10.30
CA ASP A 184 5.89 -4.72 -11.38
C ASP A 184 6.02 -5.83 -12.44
N ARG A 185 5.95 -5.46 -13.74
CA ARG A 185 6.01 -6.41 -14.87
C ARG A 185 7.29 -7.23 -14.96
N SER A 186 8.40 -6.73 -14.42
CA SER A 186 9.66 -7.48 -14.35
C SER A 186 9.78 -8.36 -13.10
N GLY A 187 8.79 -8.28 -12.19
CA GLY A 187 8.84 -8.96 -10.91
C GLY A 187 9.79 -8.30 -9.90
N TYR A 188 10.08 -7.01 -10.08
CA TYR A 188 10.96 -6.23 -9.21
C TYR A 188 10.57 -6.37 -7.74
N LEU A 189 11.50 -6.80 -6.89
CA LEU A 189 11.38 -7.01 -5.43
C LEU A 189 10.32 -8.02 -4.96
N GLY A 190 9.48 -8.51 -5.85
CA GLY A 190 8.33 -9.33 -5.48
C GLY A 190 7.20 -8.54 -4.84
N LEU A 191 6.02 -9.15 -4.86
CA LEU A 191 4.83 -8.71 -4.15
C LEU A 191 4.03 -9.97 -3.79
N TYR A 192 3.58 -10.06 -2.56
CA TYR A 192 2.93 -11.26 -2.02
C TYR A 192 1.60 -10.89 -1.40
N CYS A 193 0.62 -11.77 -1.48
CA CYS A 193 -0.66 -11.64 -0.78
C CYS A 193 -0.92 -12.85 0.11
N LEU A 194 -1.66 -12.60 1.18
CA LEU A 194 -2.13 -13.59 2.13
C LEU A 194 -3.62 -13.36 2.34
N LEU A 195 -4.43 -14.38 2.09
CA LEU A 195 -5.81 -14.41 2.58
C LEU A 195 -5.77 -14.82 4.05
N ARG A 196 -6.40 -14.03 4.90
CA ARG A 196 -6.52 -14.32 6.31
C ARG A 196 -8.00 -14.40 6.68
N GLU A 197 -8.41 -15.57 7.14
CA GLU A 197 -9.78 -15.89 7.53
C GLU A 197 -9.79 -16.97 8.63
N ALA A 198 -10.92 -17.13 9.32
CA ALA A 198 -11.06 -18.19 10.32
C ALA A 198 -10.98 -19.60 9.71
N PRO A 199 -10.49 -20.60 10.47
CA PRO A 199 -10.09 -20.53 11.88
C PRO A 199 -8.75 -19.85 12.07
N TYR A 200 -8.70 -18.87 12.98
CA TYR A 200 -7.47 -18.18 13.30
C TYR A 200 -6.58 -19.01 14.22
N THR A 201 -5.30 -19.01 13.93
CA THR A 201 -4.27 -19.77 14.66
C THR A 201 -3.17 -18.88 15.20
N VAL A 202 -2.20 -19.48 15.84
CA VAL A 202 -0.98 -18.82 16.29
C VAL A 202 -0.04 -18.67 15.10
N VAL A 203 0.47 -17.46 14.87
CA VAL A 203 1.40 -17.15 13.80
C VAL A 203 2.70 -16.56 14.34
N LYS A 204 3.81 -16.79 13.65
CA LYS A 204 5.10 -16.19 13.94
C LYS A 204 5.35 -15.03 12.98
N LEU A 205 5.51 -13.82 13.54
CA LEU A 205 5.86 -12.65 12.76
C LEU A 205 7.36 -12.68 12.43
N ARG A 206 7.70 -12.49 11.16
CA ARG A 206 9.10 -12.45 10.71
C ARG A 206 9.78 -11.17 11.17
N GLY A 207 11.04 -11.27 11.55
CA GLY A 207 11.88 -10.11 11.92
C GLY A 207 11.74 -9.63 13.37
N GLN A 208 10.81 -10.14 14.17
CA GLN A 208 10.65 -9.74 15.58
C GLN A 208 10.63 -10.92 16.57
N TYR A 209 10.71 -12.17 16.10
CA TYR A 209 10.53 -13.35 16.93
C TYR A 209 9.23 -13.34 17.78
N LEU A 210 8.23 -12.58 17.33
CA LEU A 210 6.96 -12.42 18.01
C LEU A 210 5.97 -13.47 17.51
N THR A 211 5.40 -14.19 18.45
CA THR A 211 4.30 -15.13 18.21
C THR A 211 3.00 -14.48 18.64
N VAL A 212 1.97 -14.55 17.81
CA VAL A 212 0.67 -13.92 18.06
C VAL A 212 -0.43 -14.96 17.86
N ASN A 213 -1.29 -15.10 18.88
CA ASN A 213 -2.54 -15.83 18.72
C ASN A 213 -3.58 -14.91 18.04
N LEU A 214 -3.83 -15.15 16.76
CA LEU A 214 -4.73 -14.30 15.98
C LEU A 214 -6.18 -14.39 16.46
N ALA A 215 -6.61 -15.54 17.03
CA ALA A 215 -7.95 -15.72 17.56
C ALA A 215 -8.27 -14.82 18.77
N GLU A 216 -7.24 -14.31 19.46
CA GLU A 216 -7.42 -13.39 20.60
C GLU A 216 -7.55 -11.91 20.17
N VAL A 217 -7.14 -11.57 18.94
CA VAL A 217 -7.01 -10.18 18.53
C VAL A 217 -7.82 -9.82 17.28
N ILE A 218 -8.27 -10.81 16.52
CA ILE A 218 -9.06 -10.65 15.30
C ILE A 218 -10.46 -11.24 15.55
N ASP A 219 -11.48 -10.48 15.15
CA ASP A 219 -12.88 -10.95 15.18
C ASP A 219 -13.01 -12.24 14.35
N PRO A 220 -13.69 -13.30 14.85
CA PRO A 220 -13.82 -14.58 14.13
C PRO A 220 -14.50 -14.45 12.76
N ASP A 221 -15.34 -13.44 12.55
CA ASP A 221 -15.98 -13.18 11.25
C ASP A 221 -15.17 -12.23 10.36
N ALA A 222 -14.01 -11.72 10.82
CA ALA A 222 -13.17 -10.92 9.98
C ALA A 222 -12.55 -11.79 8.89
N ARG A 223 -12.46 -11.25 7.68
CA ARG A 223 -11.82 -11.88 6.54
C ARG A 223 -11.19 -10.80 5.68
N GLY A 224 -10.00 -11.05 5.16
CA GLY A 224 -9.37 -10.08 4.29
C GLY A 224 -8.00 -10.48 3.78
N TYR A 225 -7.46 -9.61 2.96
CA TYR A 225 -6.16 -9.78 2.34
C TYR A 225 -5.13 -8.85 2.96
N ILE A 226 -3.93 -9.38 3.12
CA ILE A 226 -2.72 -8.61 3.42
C ILE A 226 -1.79 -8.75 2.24
N VAL A 227 -1.22 -7.65 1.79
CA VAL A 227 -0.24 -7.60 0.71
C VAL A 227 1.06 -6.98 1.23
N ALA A 228 2.20 -7.56 0.86
CA ALA A 228 3.51 -7.01 1.24
C ALA A 228 4.59 -7.37 0.21
N THR A 229 5.66 -6.59 0.16
CA THR A 229 6.83 -6.86 -0.70
C THR A 229 7.59 -8.13 -0.32
N LYS A 230 7.41 -8.61 0.89
CA LYS A 230 7.92 -9.91 1.38
C LYS A 230 6.93 -10.51 2.38
N PRO A 231 6.89 -11.83 2.55
CA PRO A 231 6.12 -12.47 3.61
C PRO A 231 6.48 -11.91 5.00
N LEU A 232 5.48 -11.47 5.77
CA LEU A 232 5.63 -10.89 7.10
C LEU A 232 5.42 -11.88 8.24
N SER A 233 4.99 -13.10 7.92
CA SER A 233 4.75 -14.20 8.87
C SER A 233 5.11 -15.55 8.24
N ASP A 234 4.95 -16.61 9.00
CA ASP A 234 5.15 -18.00 8.56
C ASP A 234 3.93 -18.62 7.87
N GLU A 235 2.89 -17.82 7.62
CA GLU A 235 1.68 -18.22 6.91
C GLU A 235 1.91 -18.46 5.40
N ASP A 236 0.92 -19.00 4.70
CA ASP A 236 1.00 -19.38 3.30
C ASP A 236 0.81 -18.18 2.34
N TRP A 237 1.81 -17.33 2.26
CA TRP A 237 1.84 -16.18 1.35
C TRP A 237 1.96 -16.63 -0.10
N LYS A 238 1.09 -16.13 -0.96
CA LYS A 238 1.14 -16.36 -2.41
C LYS A 238 1.82 -15.20 -3.11
N ARG A 239 2.73 -15.49 -4.03
CA ARG A 239 3.33 -14.46 -4.87
C ARG A 239 2.32 -13.97 -5.91
N ILE A 240 2.13 -12.66 -6.00
CA ILE A 240 1.37 -12.02 -7.08
C ILE A 240 2.19 -12.13 -8.37
N GLN A 241 1.57 -12.43 -9.50
CA GLN A 241 2.28 -12.57 -10.75
C GLN A 241 2.82 -11.22 -11.24
N PRO A 242 4.00 -11.19 -11.90
CA PRO A 242 4.51 -9.98 -12.51
C PRO A 242 3.50 -9.37 -13.51
N GLY A 243 3.32 -8.04 -13.45
CA GLY A 243 2.36 -7.31 -14.29
C GLY A 243 0.90 -7.43 -13.86
N GLN A 244 0.60 -8.16 -12.79
CA GLN A 244 -0.76 -8.40 -12.34
C GLN A 244 -1.30 -7.23 -11.50
N LEU A 245 -2.54 -6.83 -11.78
CA LEU A 245 -3.38 -5.98 -10.93
C LEU A 245 -4.37 -6.85 -10.16
N MET A 246 -4.38 -6.69 -8.84
CA MET A 246 -5.41 -7.26 -7.94
C MET A 246 -6.16 -6.13 -7.27
N ILE A 247 -7.48 -6.28 -7.12
CA ILE A 247 -8.32 -5.30 -6.44
C ILE A 247 -9.12 -6.01 -5.34
N PHE A 248 -9.03 -5.46 -4.15
CA PHE A 248 -9.71 -5.98 -2.96
C PHE A 248 -10.76 -4.98 -2.46
N SER A 249 -11.89 -5.50 -2.01
CA SER A 249 -12.96 -4.73 -1.38
C SER A 249 -13.67 -5.57 -0.35
N GLN A 250 -13.89 -5.02 0.85
CA GLN A 250 -14.60 -5.69 1.94
C GLN A 250 -14.09 -7.14 2.17
N GLY A 251 -12.77 -7.32 2.20
CA GLY A 251 -12.14 -8.59 2.47
C GLY A 251 -12.17 -9.61 1.32
N ASN A 252 -12.67 -9.24 0.15
CA ASN A 252 -12.72 -10.11 -1.02
C ASN A 252 -11.80 -9.59 -2.13
N SER A 253 -11.25 -10.51 -2.93
CA SER A 253 -10.66 -10.19 -4.21
C SER A 253 -11.78 -10.03 -5.23
N ILE A 254 -11.97 -8.83 -5.76
CA ILE A 254 -13.04 -8.49 -6.71
C ILE A 254 -12.57 -8.40 -8.15
N PHE A 255 -11.26 -8.39 -8.36
CA PHE A 255 -10.65 -8.38 -9.68
C PHE A 255 -9.21 -8.90 -9.61
N ILE A 256 -8.84 -9.72 -10.59
CA ILE A 256 -7.47 -10.19 -10.84
C ILE A 256 -7.25 -10.12 -12.35
N SER A 257 -6.31 -9.29 -12.80
CA SER A 257 -6.02 -9.18 -14.24
C SER A 257 -5.37 -10.47 -14.77
N GLY A 258 -5.74 -10.88 -15.99
CA GLY A 258 -5.20 -12.10 -16.62
C GLY A 258 -5.90 -13.39 -16.21
N ASN A 259 -6.94 -13.36 -15.40
CA ASN A 259 -7.86 -14.46 -15.17
C ASN A 259 -9.12 -14.20 -16.02
N GLU A 260 -9.11 -14.65 -17.28
CA GLU A 260 -10.30 -14.87 -18.08
C GLU A 260 -10.80 -16.30 -17.93
#